data_c33a76a94f735c0688826d9afffe3a91
#
_entry.id   c33a76a94f735c0688826d9afffe3a91
#
_cell.length_a   1.000
_cell.length_b   1.000
_cell.length_c   1.000
_cell.angle_alpha   90.00
_cell.angle_beta   90.00
_cell.angle_gamma   90.00
#
_symmetry.space_group_name_H-M   'P 1'
#
loop_
_entity.id
_entity.type
_entity.pdbx_description
1 polymer ?
#
loop_
_entity_poly.entity_id
_entity_poly.type
_entity_poly.pdbx_seq_one_letter_code
_entity_poly.pdbx_strand_id
1 'polypeptide(L)'
;MAGTKTLVDVEGRRLGLANLDKVLYPASGTTKAEVIDYYTRIAPVLLPHLAGRPLTRKRWPDGVDAESFFEKNAPRGTPDWVRTVTLASPGSSRGSETVTYVVCDGLPTLVWLANLAVLELHVPQWRVDGDDSLNPDRLVVDLDPGPPATIIECSQVALLLAEVLADDGLTAYPKTSGGKGMQMYVALDGEADAERVQG
;
A
#
# COMPACT_ATOMS: atom_id res chain seq x y z
N MET A 1 -2.88 -22.20 -21.11
CA MET A 1 -1.45 -22.22 -21.52
C MET A 1 -0.68 -21.39 -20.52
N ALA A 2 0.38 -21.93 -19.89
CA ALA A 2 1.24 -21.15 -19.03
C ALA A 2 1.98 -20.12 -19.90
N GLY A 3 1.75 -18.82 -19.66
CA GLY A 3 2.41 -17.77 -20.41
C GLY A 3 3.93 -17.84 -20.25
N THR A 4 4.65 -17.44 -21.29
CA THR A 4 6.12 -17.38 -21.29
C THR A 4 6.58 -16.48 -20.14
N LYS A 5 7.44 -16.99 -19.27
CA LYS A 5 8.05 -16.22 -18.20
C LYS A 5 9.35 -15.61 -18.69
N THR A 6 9.49 -14.29 -18.56
CA THR A 6 10.74 -13.58 -18.78
C THR A 6 11.51 -13.54 -17.46
N LEU A 7 12.71 -14.11 -17.43
CA LEU A 7 13.57 -14.06 -16.25
C LEU A 7 14.34 -12.74 -16.23
N VAL A 8 14.25 -12.03 -15.12
CA VAL A 8 14.98 -10.77 -14.87
C VAL A 8 15.75 -10.88 -13.56
N ASP A 9 16.86 -10.17 -13.47
CA ASP A 9 17.57 -9.94 -12.22
C ASP A 9 17.22 -8.54 -11.70
N VAL A 10 16.79 -8.47 -10.45
CA VAL A 10 16.50 -7.20 -9.76
C VAL A 10 17.27 -7.21 -8.45
N GLU A 11 18.33 -6.41 -8.38
CA GLU A 11 19.19 -6.31 -7.19
C GLU A 11 19.65 -7.70 -6.66
N GLY A 12 20.08 -8.58 -7.56
CA GLY A 12 20.56 -9.93 -7.25
C GLY A 12 19.44 -10.96 -6.95
N ARG A 13 18.18 -10.59 -7.12
CA ARG A 13 17.04 -11.52 -7.01
C ARG A 13 16.49 -11.89 -8.39
N ARG A 14 16.41 -13.18 -8.69
CA ARG A 14 15.83 -13.69 -9.94
C ARG A 14 14.32 -13.75 -9.83
N LEU A 15 13.63 -13.03 -10.72
CA LEU A 15 12.16 -13.01 -10.82
C LEU A 15 11.72 -13.50 -12.19
N GLY A 16 10.67 -14.34 -12.21
CA GLY A 16 9.98 -14.73 -13.43
C GLY A 16 8.77 -13.83 -13.66
N LEU A 17 8.89 -12.87 -14.57
CA LEU A 17 7.79 -11.99 -14.95
C LEU A 17 6.94 -12.68 -16.02
N ALA A 18 5.62 -12.58 -15.88
CA ALA A 18 4.68 -13.24 -16.79
C ALA A 18 3.61 -12.27 -17.29
N ASN A 19 3.09 -12.52 -18.49
CA ASN A 19 2.01 -11.74 -19.11
C ASN A 19 2.33 -10.25 -19.17
N LEU A 20 3.54 -9.90 -19.60
CA LEU A 20 4.02 -8.51 -19.63
C LEU A 20 3.17 -7.62 -20.55
N ASP A 21 2.68 -8.19 -21.66
CA ASP A 21 1.85 -7.50 -22.65
C ASP A 21 0.37 -7.35 -22.20
N LYS A 22 0.00 -7.91 -21.04
CA LYS A 22 -1.37 -7.81 -20.55
C LYS A 22 -1.70 -6.37 -20.24
N VAL A 23 -2.74 -5.83 -20.89
CA VAL A 23 -3.27 -4.49 -20.61
C VAL A 23 -3.95 -4.50 -19.25
N LEU A 24 -3.49 -3.65 -18.32
CA LEU A 24 -4.07 -3.48 -17.00
C LEU A 24 -4.97 -2.24 -16.92
N TYR A 25 -4.70 -1.20 -17.75
CA TYR A 25 -5.53 0.00 -17.85
C TYR A 25 -6.06 0.15 -19.28
N PRO A 26 -7.26 -0.38 -19.61
CA PRO A 26 -7.78 -0.39 -20.97
C PRO A 26 -7.92 0.99 -21.60
N ALA A 27 -8.32 2.01 -20.81
CA ALA A 27 -8.51 3.37 -21.29
C ALA A 27 -7.24 4.02 -21.87
N SER A 28 -6.05 3.67 -21.33
CA SER A 28 -4.75 4.18 -21.79
C SER A 28 -3.95 3.15 -22.58
N GLY A 29 -4.38 1.90 -22.59
CA GLY A 29 -3.62 0.79 -23.14
C GLY A 29 -2.42 0.37 -22.30
N THR A 30 -2.29 0.87 -21.05
CA THR A 30 -1.13 0.61 -20.18
C THR A 30 -1.03 -0.87 -19.83
N THR A 31 0.11 -1.45 -20.13
CA THR A 31 0.42 -2.85 -19.95
C THR A 31 1.01 -3.14 -18.56
N LYS A 32 1.06 -4.40 -18.20
CA LYS A 32 1.73 -4.85 -16.97
C LYS A 32 3.23 -4.55 -16.97
N ALA A 33 3.89 -4.60 -18.12
CA ALA A 33 5.30 -4.22 -18.25
C ALA A 33 5.51 -2.74 -17.88
N GLU A 34 4.63 -1.85 -18.36
CA GLU A 34 4.69 -0.41 -18.06
C GLU A 34 4.38 -0.11 -16.59
N VAL A 35 3.49 -0.88 -15.95
CA VAL A 35 3.25 -0.79 -14.49
C VAL A 35 4.49 -1.21 -13.71
N ILE A 36 5.16 -2.30 -14.11
CA ILE A 36 6.42 -2.74 -13.48
C ILE A 36 7.51 -1.68 -13.65
N ASP A 37 7.64 -1.10 -14.84
CA ASP A 37 8.56 0.01 -15.11
C ASP A 37 8.25 1.23 -14.23
N TYR A 38 6.97 1.62 -14.14
CA TYR A 38 6.54 2.70 -13.26
C TYR A 38 6.93 2.45 -11.80
N TYR A 39 6.65 1.25 -11.27
CA TYR A 39 7.03 0.91 -9.90
C TYR A 39 8.53 0.93 -9.68
N THR A 40 9.31 0.49 -10.68
CA THR A 40 10.76 0.53 -10.63
C THR A 40 11.28 1.97 -10.55
N ARG A 41 10.73 2.87 -11.35
CA ARG A 41 11.14 4.29 -11.37
C ARG A 41 10.71 5.06 -10.13
N ILE A 42 9.51 4.77 -9.58
CA ILE A 42 9.00 5.46 -8.39
C ILE A 42 9.51 4.84 -7.07
N ALA A 43 10.19 3.70 -7.11
CA ALA A 43 10.65 2.96 -5.94
C ALA A 43 11.40 3.82 -4.92
N PRO A 44 12.34 4.72 -5.30
CA PRO A 44 13.06 5.55 -4.34
C PRO A 44 12.13 6.45 -3.50
N VAL A 45 10.98 6.86 -4.05
CA VAL A 45 10.00 7.68 -3.35
C VAL A 45 8.98 6.81 -2.61
N LEU A 46 8.58 5.67 -3.20
CA LEU A 46 7.51 4.82 -2.66
C LEU A 46 7.98 3.93 -1.51
N LEU A 47 9.16 3.31 -1.62
CA LEU A 47 9.66 2.34 -0.65
C LEU A 47 9.76 2.90 0.78
N PRO A 48 10.18 4.14 1.05
CA PRO A 48 10.18 4.70 2.41
C PRO A 48 8.82 4.69 3.10
N HIS A 49 7.73 4.73 2.32
CA HIS A 49 6.36 4.69 2.84
C HIS A 49 5.86 3.26 3.11
N LEU A 50 6.48 2.25 2.51
CA LEU A 50 6.11 0.84 2.62
C LEU A 50 6.98 0.07 3.61
N ALA A 51 8.26 0.46 3.73
CA ALA A 51 9.27 -0.28 4.49
C ALA A 51 8.86 -0.51 5.95
N GLY A 52 9.01 -1.75 6.41
CA GLY A 52 8.66 -2.17 7.76
C GLY A 52 7.16 -2.24 8.03
N ARG A 53 6.28 -2.14 7.03
CA ARG A 53 4.83 -2.16 7.24
C ARG A 53 4.19 -3.41 6.63
N PRO A 54 3.30 -4.10 7.37
CA PRO A 54 2.55 -5.22 6.84
C PRO A 54 1.57 -4.75 5.76
N LEU A 55 1.61 -5.41 4.61
CA LEU A 55 0.95 -4.95 3.40
C LEU A 55 -0.38 -5.67 3.16
N THR A 56 -1.47 -4.93 3.06
CA THR A 56 -2.71 -5.40 2.43
C THR A 56 -2.67 -4.99 0.97
N ARG A 57 -2.73 -5.97 0.08
CA ARG A 57 -2.63 -5.78 -1.37
C ARG A 57 -4.00 -5.77 -1.99
N LYS A 58 -4.27 -4.84 -2.91
CA LYS A 58 -5.43 -4.93 -3.78
C LYS A 58 -4.96 -5.23 -5.20
N ARG A 59 -5.51 -6.26 -5.79
CA ARG A 59 -5.05 -6.86 -7.03
C ARG A 59 -6.11 -6.77 -8.12
N TRP A 60 -5.64 -6.53 -9.35
CA TRP A 60 -6.45 -6.51 -10.57
C TRP A 60 -5.84 -7.45 -11.62
N PRO A 61 -5.94 -8.78 -11.43
CA PRO A 61 -5.32 -9.73 -12.36
C PRO A 61 -5.78 -9.56 -13.80
N ASP A 62 -7.02 -9.10 -14.00
CA ASP A 62 -7.65 -8.95 -15.31
C ASP A 62 -7.83 -7.49 -15.76
N GLY A 63 -7.13 -6.56 -15.10
CA GLY A 63 -7.18 -5.12 -15.39
C GLY A 63 -8.18 -4.36 -14.54
N VAL A 64 -8.08 -3.01 -14.56
CA VAL A 64 -8.83 -2.14 -13.63
C VAL A 64 -10.33 -2.10 -13.88
N ASP A 65 -10.77 -2.48 -15.09
CA ASP A 65 -12.20 -2.57 -15.42
C ASP A 65 -12.82 -3.91 -15.00
N ALA A 66 -12.00 -4.87 -14.54
CA ALA A 66 -12.43 -6.16 -14.06
C ALA A 66 -12.50 -6.19 -12.52
N GLU A 67 -12.98 -7.30 -11.97
CA GLU A 67 -13.10 -7.50 -10.53
C GLU A 67 -11.72 -7.46 -9.84
N SER A 68 -11.64 -6.70 -8.76
CA SER A 68 -10.47 -6.62 -7.88
C SER A 68 -10.75 -7.30 -6.55
N PHE A 69 -9.68 -7.70 -5.85
CA PHE A 69 -9.82 -8.27 -4.52
C PHE A 69 -8.68 -7.84 -3.58
N PHE A 70 -9.02 -7.74 -2.30
CA PHE A 70 -8.05 -7.53 -1.25
C PHE A 70 -7.41 -8.86 -0.81
N GLU A 71 -6.11 -8.83 -0.60
CA GLU A 71 -5.34 -9.98 -0.16
C GLU A 71 -4.37 -9.56 0.96
N LYS A 72 -4.61 -10.08 2.18
CA LYS A 72 -3.75 -9.85 3.35
C LYS A 72 -2.67 -10.93 3.45
N ASN A 73 -3.08 -12.21 3.42
CA ASN A 73 -2.14 -13.32 3.54
C ASN A 73 -1.15 -13.37 2.38
N ALA A 74 0.10 -13.64 2.68
CA ALA A 74 1.12 -13.95 1.69
C ALA A 74 0.64 -15.09 0.79
N PRO A 75 0.69 -14.95 -0.56
CA PRO A 75 0.18 -15.97 -1.47
C PRO A 75 1.05 -17.22 -1.43
N ARG A 76 0.47 -18.36 -1.80
CA ARG A 76 1.25 -19.58 -2.00
C ARG A 76 2.34 -19.32 -3.04
N GLY A 77 3.57 -19.78 -2.75
CA GLY A 77 4.73 -19.56 -3.61
C GLY A 77 5.33 -18.15 -3.49
N THR A 78 5.05 -17.44 -2.41
CA THR A 78 5.86 -16.27 -2.02
C THR A 78 7.33 -16.69 -1.95
N PRO A 79 8.24 -16.01 -2.66
CA PRO A 79 9.66 -16.34 -2.62
C PRO A 79 10.25 -16.22 -1.21
N ASP A 80 11.18 -17.10 -0.85
CA ASP A 80 11.79 -17.14 0.49
C ASP A 80 12.54 -15.83 0.85
N TRP A 81 12.95 -15.06 -0.14
CA TRP A 81 13.61 -13.76 0.06
C TRP A 81 12.63 -12.61 0.29
N VAL A 82 11.32 -12.81 0.12
CA VAL A 82 10.30 -11.81 0.47
C VAL A 82 10.06 -11.89 1.96
N ARG A 83 10.30 -10.77 2.65
CA ARG A 83 10.00 -10.67 4.08
C ARG A 83 8.50 -10.82 4.32
N THR A 84 8.15 -11.63 5.30
CA THR A 84 6.79 -11.78 5.80
C THR A 84 6.77 -11.60 7.31
N VAL A 85 5.62 -11.23 7.85
CA VAL A 85 5.35 -11.13 9.29
C VAL A 85 4.00 -11.75 9.60
N THR A 86 3.93 -12.52 10.69
CA THR A 86 2.68 -13.16 11.12
C THR A 86 2.13 -12.44 12.35
N LEU A 87 0.97 -11.82 12.21
CA LEU A 87 0.35 -11.02 13.26
C LEU A 87 -0.98 -11.63 13.68
N ALA A 88 -1.34 -11.44 14.95
CA ALA A 88 -2.65 -11.78 15.46
C ALA A 88 -3.74 -10.98 14.72
N SER A 89 -4.85 -11.63 14.42
CA SER A 89 -6.02 -11.02 13.76
C SER A 89 -7.30 -11.52 14.43
N PRO A 90 -7.51 -11.17 15.72
CA PRO A 90 -8.68 -11.60 16.46
C PRO A 90 -9.95 -11.07 15.77
N GLY A 91 -10.99 -11.91 15.68
CA GLY A 91 -12.26 -11.54 15.05
C GLY A 91 -12.24 -11.52 13.52
N SER A 92 -11.24 -12.15 12.89
CA SER A 92 -11.22 -12.33 11.44
C SER A 92 -12.47 -13.05 10.94
N SER A 93 -13.18 -12.46 9.96
CA SER A 93 -14.36 -13.05 9.32
C SER A 93 -14.08 -14.41 8.65
N ARG A 94 -12.81 -14.79 8.49
CA ARG A 94 -12.37 -16.08 7.92
C ARG A 94 -11.95 -17.11 8.98
N GLY A 95 -12.17 -16.81 10.29
CA GLY A 95 -11.89 -17.74 11.39
C GLY A 95 -10.38 -18.02 11.62
N SER A 96 -9.48 -17.26 11.01
CA SER A 96 -8.05 -17.37 11.25
C SER A 96 -7.66 -16.41 12.39
N GLU A 97 -6.96 -16.93 13.40
CA GLU A 97 -6.45 -16.14 14.52
C GLU A 97 -5.21 -15.31 14.14
N THR A 98 -4.58 -15.63 13.02
CA THR A 98 -3.38 -14.95 12.53
C THR A 98 -3.45 -14.69 11.03
N VAL A 99 -2.69 -13.68 10.58
CA VAL A 99 -2.49 -13.35 9.17
C VAL A 99 -0.99 -13.19 8.93
N THR A 100 -0.47 -13.85 7.89
CA THR A 100 0.90 -13.67 7.42
C THR A 100 0.95 -12.63 6.33
N TYR A 101 1.44 -11.45 6.64
CA TYR A 101 1.56 -10.32 5.71
C TYR A 101 2.88 -10.35 4.95
N VAL A 102 2.87 -9.81 3.74
CA VAL A 102 4.09 -9.42 3.02
C VAL A 102 4.54 -8.06 3.53
N VAL A 103 5.86 -7.87 3.68
CA VAL A 103 6.50 -6.57 3.96
C VAL A 103 7.35 -6.20 2.75
N CYS A 104 7.14 -4.99 2.21
CA CYS A 104 7.84 -4.52 1.02
C CYS A 104 8.98 -3.58 1.41
N ASP A 105 10.17 -4.13 1.65
CA ASP A 105 11.34 -3.38 2.10
C ASP A 105 12.33 -3.03 0.97
N GLY A 106 12.08 -3.47 -0.28
CA GLY A 106 13.00 -3.24 -1.39
C GLY A 106 12.41 -3.46 -2.76
N LEU A 107 13.16 -3.01 -3.77
CA LEU A 107 12.76 -3.06 -5.18
C LEU A 107 12.39 -4.47 -5.67
N PRO A 108 13.10 -5.56 -5.33
CA PRO A 108 12.71 -6.89 -5.79
C PRO A 108 11.30 -7.28 -5.36
N THR A 109 10.93 -6.98 -4.10
CA THR A 109 9.57 -7.24 -3.59
C THR A 109 8.54 -6.39 -4.29
N LEU A 110 8.83 -5.11 -4.55
CA LEU A 110 7.92 -4.20 -5.25
C LEU A 110 7.66 -4.67 -6.69
N VAL A 111 8.70 -5.08 -7.44
CA VAL A 111 8.58 -5.65 -8.79
C VAL A 111 7.79 -6.96 -8.77
N TRP A 112 8.03 -7.82 -7.79
CA TRP A 112 7.27 -9.05 -7.62
C TRP A 112 5.77 -8.77 -7.38
N LEU A 113 5.44 -7.78 -6.54
CA LEU A 113 4.06 -7.35 -6.29
C LEU A 113 3.40 -6.81 -7.56
N ALA A 114 4.10 -5.97 -8.33
CA ALA A 114 3.62 -5.47 -9.62
C ALA A 114 3.34 -6.62 -10.61
N ASN A 115 4.22 -7.64 -10.64
CA ASN A 115 4.00 -8.83 -11.47
C ASN A 115 2.75 -9.63 -11.06
N LEU A 116 2.31 -9.54 -9.80
CA LEU A 116 1.03 -10.09 -9.31
C LEU A 116 -0.17 -9.18 -9.61
N ALA A 117 0.01 -8.10 -10.36
CA ALA A 117 -0.98 -7.06 -10.63
C ALA A 117 -1.53 -6.41 -9.34
N VAL A 118 -0.66 -6.19 -8.37
CA VAL A 118 -0.97 -5.36 -7.20
C VAL A 118 -0.86 -3.91 -7.62
N LEU A 119 -1.98 -3.20 -7.68
CA LEU A 119 -2.05 -1.79 -8.10
C LEU A 119 -2.29 -0.84 -6.92
N GLU A 120 -2.82 -1.35 -5.80
CA GLU A 120 -2.89 -0.60 -4.54
C GLU A 120 -2.14 -1.35 -3.43
N LEU A 121 -1.35 -0.58 -2.68
CA LEU A 121 -0.48 -1.02 -1.60
C LEU A 121 -0.94 -0.34 -0.31
N HIS A 122 -1.76 -1.02 0.47
CA HIS A 122 -2.32 -0.49 1.71
C HIS A 122 -1.46 -0.91 2.90
N VAL A 123 -1.00 0.05 3.67
CA VAL A 123 -0.17 -0.17 4.86
C VAL A 123 -0.79 0.52 6.08
N PRO A 124 -0.60 -0.02 7.30
CA PRO A 124 -1.03 0.63 8.53
C PRO A 124 -0.14 1.83 8.87
N GLN A 125 -0.57 2.59 9.86
CA GLN A 125 0.15 3.75 10.37
C GLN A 125 1.31 3.39 11.30
N TRP A 126 1.57 2.10 11.51
CA TRP A 126 2.64 1.56 12.35
C TRP A 126 3.54 0.61 11.55
N ARG A 127 4.71 0.32 12.11
CA ARG A 127 5.68 -0.63 11.55
C ARG A 127 5.75 -1.88 12.40
N VAL A 128 6.49 -2.88 11.92
CA VAL A 128 6.80 -4.10 12.66
C VAL A 128 8.29 -4.19 12.95
N ASP A 129 8.61 -4.68 14.16
CA ASP A 129 9.92 -5.15 14.54
C ASP A 129 9.81 -6.63 14.91
N GLY A 130 10.50 -7.50 14.17
CA GLY A 130 10.20 -8.93 14.21
C GLY A 130 8.74 -9.23 13.88
N ASP A 131 8.05 -9.87 14.80
CA ASP A 131 6.61 -10.21 14.74
C ASP A 131 5.75 -9.27 15.62
N ASP A 132 6.33 -8.21 16.17
CA ASP A 132 5.63 -7.23 17.00
C ASP A 132 5.25 -5.99 16.22
N SER A 133 4.06 -5.44 16.49
CA SER A 133 3.65 -4.13 16.00
C SER A 133 4.19 -3.03 16.91
N LEU A 134 4.79 -2.01 16.30
CA LEU A 134 5.23 -0.81 17.01
C LEU A 134 4.07 0.19 17.16
N ASN A 135 4.30 1.23 17.95
CA ASN A 135 3.39 2.36 18.04
C ASN A 135 3.25 3.08 16.68
N PRO A 136 2.15 3.81 16.44
CA PRO A 136 1.98 4.60 15.24
C PRO A 136 3.09 5.64 15.06
N ASP A 137 3.71 5.68 13.88
CA ASP A 137 4.68 6.71 13.46
C ASP A 137 4.07 7.72 12.48
N ARG A 138 2.76 7.60 12.23
CA ARG A 138 1.98 8.55 11.44
C ARG A 138 0.52 8.56 11.86
N LEU A 139 -0.12 9.73 11.72
CA LEU A 139 -1.57 9.87 11.73
C LEU A 139 -2.03 10.09 10.28
N VAL A 140 -3.16 9.51 9.91
CA VAL A 140 -3.81 9.73 8.62
C VAL A 140 -5.26 10.10 8.86
N VAL A 141 -5.66 11.28 8.38
CA VAL A 141 -7.06 11.68 8.35
C VAL A 141 -7.56 11.49 6.93
N ASP A 142 -8.57 10.64 6.74
CA ASP A 142 -9.17 10.33 5.43
C ASP A 142 -10.41 11.19 5.23
N LEU A 143 -10.37 12.04 4.20
CA LEU A 143 -11.45 12.96 3.83
C LEU A 143 -12.16 12.42 2.59
N ASP A 144 -13.26 11.71 2.79
CA ASP A 144 -14.03 11.08 1.72
C ASP A 144 -15.39 11.79 1.55
N PRO A 145 -15.57 12.60 0.48
CA PRO A 145 -16.76 13.42 0.30
C PRO A 145 -17.96 12.55 -0.10
N GLY A 146 -19.07 12.75 0.60
CA GLY A 146 -20.38 12.28 0.18
C GLY A 146 -21.15 13.36 -0.63
N PRO A 147 -22.04 12.99 -1.56
CA PRO A 147 -22.81 13.97 -2.31
C PRO A 147 -23.59 14.91 -1.38
N PRO A 148 -23.65 16.23 -1.66
CA PRO A 148 -23.14 16.93 -2.87
C PRO A 148 -21.68 17.41 -2.78
N ALA A 149 -20.94 17.09 -1.69
CA ALA A 149 -19.57 17.54 -1.48
C ALA A 149 -18.61 16.92 -2.51
N THR A 150 -17.53 17.63 -2.78
CA THR A 150 -16.50 17.29 -3.75
C THR A 150 -15.11 17.42 -3.13
N ILE A 151 -14.05 17.27 -3.92
CA ILE A 151 -12.67 17.53 -3.50
C ILE A 151 -12.46 18.98 -3.02
N ILE A 152 -13.34 19.92 -3.43
CA ILE A 152 -13.25 21.33 -2.99
C ILE A 152 -13.56 21.45 -1.51
N GLU A 153 -14.65 20.85 -1.06
CA GLU A 153 -15.03 20.83 0.36
C GLU A 153 -14.01 20.03 1.19
N CYS A 154 -13.48 18.93 0.66
CA CYS A 154 -12.36 18.21 1.30
C CYS A 154 -11.16 19.12 1.50
N SER A 155 -10.80 19.93 0.51
CA SER A 155 -9.67 20.85 0.60
C SER A 155 -9.90 21.94 1.65
N GLN A 156 -11.14 22.44 1.79
CA GLN A 156 -11.51 23.40 2.83
C GLN A 156 -11.37 22.79 4.23
N VAL A 157 -11.87 21.57 4.42
CA VAL A 157 -11.72 20.83 5.68
C VAL A 157 -10.24 20.52 5.97
N ALA A 158 -9.46 20.16 4.95
CA ALA A 158 -8.03 19.91 5.09
C ALA A 158 -7.25 21.16 5.57
N LEU A 159 -7.61 22.36 5.09
CA LEU A 159 -7.01 23.61 5.56
C LEU A 159 -7.32 23.87 7.03
N LEU A 160 -8.57 23.68 7.45
CA LEU A 160 -8.96 23.84 8.86
C LEU A 160 -8.25 22.82 9.76
N LEU A 161 -8.16 21.57 9.32
CA LEU A 161 -7.42 20.54 10.06
C LEU A 161 -5.92 20.86 10.16
N ALA A 162 -5.33 21.42 9.11
CA ALA A 162 -3.93 21.82 9.13
C ALA A 162 -3.66 22.93 10.15
N GLU A 163 -4.59 23.88 10.32
CA GLU A 163 -4.51 24.91 11.35
C GLU A 163 -4.58 24.31 12.77
N VAL A 164 -5.57 23.44 13.03
CA VAL A 164 -5.71 22.75 14.32
C VAL A 164 -4.47 21.92 14.66
N LEU A 165 -3.95 21.14 13.70
CA LEU A 165 -2.75 20.33 13.91
C LEU A 165 -1.50 21.18 14.13
N ALA A 166 -1.42 22.36 13.48
CA ALA A 166 -0.31 23.29 13.68
C ALA A 166 -0.30 23.90 15.09
N ASP A 167 -1.45 24.14 15.71
CA ASP A 167 -1.56 24.61 17.09
C ASP A 167 -1.00 23.57 18.09
N ASP A 168 -1.07 22.28 17.74
CA ASP A 168 -0.45 21.17 18.47
C ASP A 168 1.02 20.90 18.06
N GLY A 169 1.60 21.76 17.22
CA GLY A 169 2.98 21.61 16.73
C GLY A 169 3.16 20.53 15.65
N LEU A 170 2.08 20.03 15.06
CA LEU A 170 2.10 19.00 14.04
C LEU A 170 2.02 19.59 12.63
N THR A 171 2.77 19.02 11.69
CA THR A 171 2.72 19.43 10.28
C THR A 171 1.96 18.40 9.46
N ALA A 172 0.89 18.84 8.80
CA ALA A 172 0.06 17.98 7.97
C ALA A 172 0.41 18.12 6.48
N TYR A 173 0.47 17.00 5.78
CA TYR A 173 0.78 16.91 4.34
C TYR A 173 -0.42 16.34 3.59
N PRO A 174 -1.09 17.15 2.75
CA PRO A 174 -2.24 16.67 1.96
C PRO A 174 -1.79 15.80 0.79
N LYS A 175 -2.57 14.76 0.52
CA LYS A 175 -2.42 13.86 -0.63
C LYS A 175 -3.80 13.53 -1.19
N THR A 176 -4.00 13.63 -2.51
CA THR A 176 -5.22 13.13 -3.16
C THR A 176 -5.31 11.62 -3.02
N SER A 177 -6.51 11.09 -2.77
CA SER A 177 -6.72 9.64 -2.59
C SER A 177 -6.56 8.83 -3.88
N GLY A 178 -6.60 9.51 -5.04
CA GLY A 178 -6.67 8.87 -6.36
C GLY A 178 -8.10 8.56 -6.83
N GLY A 179 -9.07 8.78 -5.97
CA GLY A 179 -10.51 8.75 -6.23
C GLY A 179 -11.13 10.13 -6.16
N LYS A 180 -12.10 10.32 -5.28
CA LYS A 180 -12.87 11.57 -5.11
C LYS A 180 -12.46 12.38 -3.88
N GLY A 181 -11.63 11.85 -2.98
CA GLY A 181 -11.24 12.46 -1.71
C GLY A 181 -9.75 12.78 -1.60
N MET A 182 -9.34 13.09 -0.38
CA MET A 182 -7.94 13.33 -0.03
C MET A 182 -7.61 12.81 1.36
N GLN A 183 -6.32 12.68 1.62
CA GLN A 183 -5.78 12.24 2.90
C GLN A 183 -4.82 13.28 3.45
N MET A 184 -4.87 13.51 4.76
CA MET A 184 -3.87 14.31 5.46
C MET A 184 -2.94 13.39 6.21
N TYR A 185 -1.65 13.49 5.95
CA TYR A 185 -0.60 12.71 6.61
C TYR A 185 0.15 13.58 7.61
N VAL A 186 0.32 13.07 8.82
CA VAL A 186 1.11 13.71 9.88
C VAL A 186 2.16 12.72 10.35
N ALA A 187 3.42 13.14 10.44
CA ALA A 187 4.48 12.35 11.06
C ALA A 187 4.34 12.40 12.58
N LEU A 188 4.47 11.23 13.22
CA LEU A 188 4.49 11.08 14.67
C LEU A 188 5.86 10.52 15.11
N ASP A 189 6.20 10.71 16.38
CA ASP A 189 7.45 10.24 17.00
C ASP A 189 7.44 8.72 17.32
N GLY A 190 6.25 8.08 17.34
CA GLY A 190 6.09 6.67 17.70
C GLY A 190 6.10 6.41 19.21
N GLU A 191 6.08 7.44 20.05
CA GLU A 191 6.07 7.28 21.51
C GLU A 191 4.68 6.97 22.06
N ALA A 192 3.63 7.52 21.44
CA ALA A 192 2.25 7.31 21.85
C ALA A 192 1.64 6.07 21.20
N ASP A 193 0.85 5.32 21.96
CA ASP A 193 0.05 4.22 21.45
C ASP A 193 -1.15 4.69 20.60
N ALA A 194 -1.85 3.73 19.99
CA ALA A 194 -2.97 4.05 19.10
C ALA A 194 -4.15 4.70 19.84
N GLU A 195 -4.40 4.36 21.12
CA GLU A 195 -5.49 4.94 21.90
C GLU A 195 -5.23 6.41 22.17
N ARG A 196 -4.01 6.77 22.52
CA ARG A 196 -3.60 8.15 22.76
C ARG A 196 -3.56 9.01 21.50
N VAL A 197 -3.25 8.41 20.34
CA VAL A 197 -3.25 9.13 19.05
C VAL A 197 -4.68 9.41 18.55
N GLN A 198 -5.67 8.60 18.94
CA GLN A 198 -7.06 8.73 18.51
C GLN A 198 -7.92 9.58 19.46
N GLY A 199 -7.50 9.77 20.70
CA GLY A 199 -8.22 10.49 21.76
C GLY A 199 -7.96 11.98 21.75
#